data_5070d03ce90b003b03969768fd2f0a93
#
_entry.id   5070d03ce90b003b03969768fd2f0a93
#
_cell.length_a   1.000
_cell.length_b   1.000
_cell.length_c   1.000
_cell.angle_alpha   90.00
_cell.angle_beta   90.00
_cell.angle_gamma   90.00
#
_symmetry.space_group_name_H-M   'P 1'
#
loop_
_entity.id
_entity.type
_entity.pdbx_description
1 polymer ?
#
loop_
_entity_poly.entity_id
_entity_poly.type
_entity_poly.pdbx_seq_one_letter_code
_entity_poly.pdbx_strand_id
1 'polypeptide(L)'
;MHKEFQYRTEQIIKIQPNKIAIYTQKANSQTHDAPPPKRYILQQTKNFKTSAHNFELSKSAQKKIKDKISWLYHFAPKRNITSYSKKIVIGFKIGFYTFTLPSKQMHTSKDITSQCFNQLLTELRTRTGMKNYLWKLEYQKNGNVHYHLATDIYLDFFFIKSIWNRIINKLGYVDRYKEKFANMTLTDFIADYDHADLSKDDIILKFNDMKINGAGEPPSVNVQGVRSFNNISAYIAKYFSKSADPNAKRNEYDTPENCGRMRLWFCSLSLSACHGVTMFHDRTTDFINDFIIFDKSIKVFFHDFCTCIYYNVSKISNGFKGIFYKILHDYKIHINYPCTS
;
A
#
# COMPACT_ATOMS: atom_id res chain seq x y z
N MET A 1 -25.33 25.77 -37.32
CA MET A 1 -25.18 24.34 -37.63
C MET A 1 -24.52 23.66 -36.41
N HIS A 2 -25.32 23.00 -35.56
CA HIS A 2 -24.79 22.14 -34.51
C HIS A 2 -24.26 20.86 -35.17
N LYS A 3 -22.96 20.60 -35.11
CA LYS A 3 -22.40 19.31 -35.50
C LYS A 3 -22.88 18.30 -34.47
N GLU A 4 -23.78 17.41 -34.83
CA GLU A 4 -24.10 16.23 -34.05
C GLU A 4 -22.85 15.37 -33.98
N PHE A 5 -22.30 15.23 -32.74
CA PHE A 5 -21.20 14.31 -32.50
C PHE A 5 -21.77 12.88 -32.47
N GLN A 6 -21.49 12.11 -33.49
CA GLN A 6 -21.79 10.67 -33.47
C GLN A 6 -20.79 9.98 -32.53
N TYR A 7 -21.30 9.45 -31.46
CA TYR A 7 -20.49 8.63 -30.51
C TYR A 7 -20.59 7.16 -30.94
N ARG A 8 -19.45 6.55 -31.20
CA ARG A 8 -19.34 5.10 -31.32
C ARG A 8 -19.19 4.50 -29.95
N THR A 9 -19.96 3.46 -29.63
CA THR A 9 -19.81 2.69 -28.41
C THR A 9 -18.82 1.54 -28.62
N GLU A 10 -17.77 1.51 -27.88
CA GLU A 10 -16.76 0.44 -27.92
C GLU A 10 -16.79 -0.35 -26.64
N GLN A 11 -16.74 -1.67 -26.73
CA GLN A 11 -16.60 -2.53 -25.58
C GLN A 11 -15.11 -2.70 -25.27
N ILE A 12 -14.74 -2.45 -24.04
CA ILE A 12 -13.37 -2.50 -23.56
C ILE A 12 -13.24 -3.59 -22.51
N ILE A 13 -12.21 -4.39 -22.65
CA ILE A 13 -11.86 -5.44 -21.71
C ILE A 13 -10.54 -5.08 -21.04
N LYS A 14 -10.56 -4.91 -19.72
CA LYS A 14 -9.37 -4.64 -18.92
C LYS A 14 -9.01 -5.84 -18.09
N ILE A 15 -7.85 -6.42 -18.34
CA ILE A 15 -7.32 -7.60 -17.64
C ILE A 15 -6.31 -7.15 -16.57
N GLN A 16 -6.51 -7.62 -15.35
CA GLN A 16 -5.64 -7.40 -14.19
C GLN A 16 -5.32 -8.74 -13.51
N PRO A 17 -4.34 -8.86 -12.63
CA PRO A 17 -3.93 -10.15 -12.04
C PRO A 17 -5.02 -10.94 -11.33
N ASN A 18 -6.07 -10.27 -10.87
CA ASN A 18 -7.14 -10.87 -10.06
C ASN A 18 -8.54 -10.45 -10.50
N LYS A 19 -8.64 -9.71 -11.61
CA LYS A 19 -9.90 -9.16 -12.07
C LYS A 19 -9.86 -8.91 -13.58
N ILE A 20 -10.94 -9.26 -14.25
CA ILE A 20 -11.28 -8.78 -15.59
C ILE A 20 -12.47 -7.82 -15.44
N ALA A 21 -12.40 -6.68 -16.09
CA ALA A 21 -13.51 -5.73 -16.17
C ALA A 21 -13.86 -5.51 -17.63
N ILE A 22 -15.14 -5.70 -17.96
CA ILE A 22 -15.72 -5.47 -19.27
C ILE A 22 -16.64 -4.27 -19.11
N TYR A 23 -16.42 -3.22 -19.88
CA TYR A 23 -17.25 -2.03 -19.84
C TYR A 23 -17.39 -1.37 -21.21
N THR A 24 -18.47 -0.64 -21.41
CA THR A 24 -18.74 0.10 -22.63
C THR A 24 -18.25 1.54 -22.47
N GLN A 25 -17.45 1.99 -23.43
CA GLN A 25 -16.97 3.37 -23.49
C GLN A 25 -17.52 4.07 -24.73
N LYS A 26 -17.93 5.33 -24.60
CA LYS A 26 -18.23 6.19 -25.76
C LYS A 26 -16.90 6.71 -26.29
N ALA A 27 -16.60 6.39 -27.54
CA ALA A 27 -15.44 6.91 -28.25
C ALA A 27 -15.89 8.02 -29.24
N ASN A 28 -15.10 9.09 -29.34
CA ASN A 28 -15.32 10.10 -30.37
C ASN A 28 -14.94 9.50 -31.71
N SER A 29 -15.85 9.53 -32.69
CA SER A 29 -15.64 8.97 -34.01
C SER A 29 -14.51 9.62 -34.84
N GLN A 30 -13.94 10.71 -34.34
CA GLN A 30 -12.88 11.45 -35.04
C GLN A 30 -11.44 11.05 -34.66
N THR A 31 -11.23 10.02 -33.84
CA THR A 31 -9.90 9.75 -33.27
C THR A 31 -9.14 8.56 -33.86
N HIS A 32 -9.65 7.91 -34.93
CA HIS A 32 -8.92 6.78 -35.53
C HIS A 32 -7.69 7.19 -36.36
N ASP A 33 -7.58 8.44 -36.80
CA ASP A 33 -6.44 8.94 -37.59
C ASP A 33 -5.67 10.10 -36.89
N ALA A 34 -6.11 10.53 -35.73
CA ALA A 34 -5.37 11.53 -34.99
C ALA A 34 -4.25 10.83 -34.18
N PRO A 35 -2.99 11.31 -34.28
CA PRO A 35 -1.96 10.86 -33.36
C PRO A 35 -2.49 11.03 -31.92
N PRO A 36 -2.15 10.11 -30.98
CA PRO A 36 -2.63 10.21 -29.62
C PRO A 36 -2.43 11.65 -29.16
N PRO A 37 -3.44 12.30 -28.58
CA PRO A 37 -3.35 13.70 -28.24
C PRO A 37 -2.02 13.87 -27.51
N LYS A 38 -1.11 14.65 -28.11
CA LYS A 38 0.11 15.09 -27.43
C LYS A 38 -0.40 15.41 -26.05
N ARG A 39 0.06 14.69 -25.01
CA ARG A 39 -0.34 14.95 -23.64
C ARG A 39 -0.55 16.44 -23.57
N TYR A 40 -1.80 16.86 -23.43
CA TYR A 40 -2.05 18.22 -23.04
C TYR A 40 -1.30 18.36 -21.73
N ILE A 41 -0.06 18.78 -21.84
CA ILE A 41 0.64 19.42 -20.76
C ILE A 41 -0.24 20.64 -20.57
N LEU A 42 -1.21 20.43 -19.70
CA LEU A 42 -2.16 21.43 -19.30
C LEU A 42 -1.34 22.65 -18.94
N GLN A 43 -1.32 23.62 -19.85
CA GLN A 43 -1.00 25.01 -19.49
C GLN A 43 -1.98 25.57 -18.43
N GLN A 44 -2.84 24.74 -17.87
CA GLN A 44 -3.62 24.99 -16.68
C GLN A 44 -2.79 25.05 -15.37
N THR A 45 -1.47 25.03 -15.46
CA THR A 45 -0.65 25.26 -14.28
C THR A 45 -0.75 26.67 -13.71
N LYS A 46 -1.37 27.61 -14.39
CA LYS A 46 -1.51 28.99 -13.88
C LYS A 46 -2.75 29.25 -13.03
N ASN A 47 -3.73 28.35 -12.97
CA ASN A 47 -4.97 28.55 -12.22
C ASN A 47 -5.33 27.39 -11.29
N PHE A 48 -4.40 26.49 -10.97
CA PHE A 48 -4.57 25.69 -9.77
C PHE A 48 -4.40 26.66 -8.59
N LYS A 49 -5.51 27.29 -8.19
CA LYS A 49 -5.66 27.66 -6.78
C LYS A 49 -5.25 26.41 -6.03
N THR A 50 -4.17 26.48 -5.30
CA THR A 50 -3.71 25.43 -4.40
C THR A 50 -4.83 25.21 -3.42
N SER A 51 -5.79 24.33 -3.77
CA SER A 51 -6.70 23.79 -2.79
C SER A 51 -5.79 23.18 -1.76
N ALA A 52 -5.84 23.73 -0.55
CA ALA A 52 -5.05 23.27 0.56
C ALA A 52 -5.08 21.73 0.54
N HIS A 53 -3.91 21.12 0.48
CA HIS A 53 -3.82 19.67 0.35
C HIS A 53 -4.43 19.11 1.64
N ASN A 54 -5.64 18.57 1.57
CA ASN A 54 -6.37 18.09 2.76
C ASN A 54 -5.78 16.79 3.34
N PHE A 55 -4.60 16.36 2.86
CA PHE A 55 -3.91 15.14 3.28
C PHE A 55 -4.75 13.86 3.16
N GLU A 56 -5.76 13.90 2.28
CA GLU A 56 -6.62 12.77 2.00
C GLU A 56 -6.28 12.14 0.65
N LEU A 57 -6.44 10.83 0.58
CA LEU A 57 -6.30 10.11 -0.68
C LEU A 57 -7.56 10.29 -1.53
N SER A 58 -7.41 10.83 -2.72
CA SER A 58 -8.49 10.88 -3.69
C SER A 58 -9.00 9.46 -4.03
N LYS A 59 -10.26 9.33 -4.45
CA LYS A 59 -10.82 8.04 -4.91
C LYS A 59 -9.98 7.40 -6.02
N SER A 60 -9.40 8.23 -6.92
CA SER A 60 -8.49 7.77 -7.96
C SER A 60 -7.19 7.19 -7.40
N ALA A 61 -6.59 7.84 -6.39
CA ALA A 61 -5.40 7.34 -5.71
C ALA A 61 -5.69 6.02 -5.00
N GLN A 62 -6.80 5.91 -4.28
CA GLN A 62 -7.23 4.67 -3.63
C GLN A 62 -7.39 3.51 -4.63
N LYS A 63 -7.99 3.77 -5.81
CA LYS A 63 -8.11 2.78 -6.88
C LYS A 63 -6.73 2.35 -7.39
N LYS A 64 -5.82 3.30 -7.63
CA LYS A 64 -4.45 3.00 -8.06
C LYS A 64 -3.70 2.17 -7.02
N ILE A 65 -3.82 2.48 -5.75
CA ILE A 65 -3.22 1.70 -4.66
C ILE A 65 -3.73 0.26 -4.70
N LYS A 66 -5.04 0.04 -4.79
CA LYS A 66 -5.63 -1.30 -4.89
C LYS A 66 -5.08 -2.08 -6.08
N ASP A 67 -4.98 -1.43 -7.24
CA ASP A 67 -4.41 -2.05 -8.45
C ASP A 67 -2.93 -2.44 -8.23
N LYS A 68 -2.12 -1.54 -7.65
CA LYS A 68 -0.69 -1.83 -7.41
C LYS A 68 -0.45 -2.93 -6.38
N ILE A 69 -1.30 -3.05 -5.38
CA ILE A 69 -1.21 -4.16 -4.43
C ILE A 69 -1.60 -5.49 -5.08
N SER A 70 -2.57 -5.51 -5.99
CA SER A 70 -2.87 -6.71 -6.77
C SER A 70 -1.65 -7.20 -7.54
N TRP A 71 -0.91 -6.28 -8.15
CA TRP A 71 0.34 -6.59 -8.84
C TRP A 71 1.43 -7.04 -7.87
N LEU A 72 1.61 -6.36 -6.74
CA LEU A 72 2.57 -6.76 -5.71
C LEU A 72 2.30 -8.20 -5.24
N TYR A 73 1.03 -8.53 -4.96
CA TYR A 73 0.65 -9.88 -4.55
C TYR A 73 0.91 -10.93 -5.66
N HIS A 74 0.71 -10.54 -6.91
CA HIS A 74 0.96 -11.43 -8.04
C HIS A 74 2.44 -11.77 -8.17
N PHE A 75 3.32 -10.78 -8.05
CA PHE A 75 4.78 -10.96 -8.17
C PHE A 75 5.43 -11.54 -6.92
N ALA A 76 4.88 -11.31 -5.75
CA ALA A 76 5.48 -11.79 -4.51
C ALA A 76 5.53 -13.33 -4.48
N PRO A 77 6.70 -13.94 -4.28
CA PRO A 77 6.84 -15.37 -4.17
C PRO A 77 6.15 -15.88 -2.90
N LYS A 78 5.55 -17.07 -2.99
CA LYS A 78 5.06 -17.75 -1.79
C LYS A 78 6.26 -18.21 -0.97
N ARG A 79 6.29 -17.84 0.30
CA ARG A 79 7.36 -18.18 1.25
C ARG A 79 6.77 -18.80 2.51
N ASN A 80 7.56 -19.61 3.18
CA ASN A 80 7.22 -20.17 4.47
C ASN A 80 8.16 -19.60 5.52
N ILE A 81 7.62 -19.17 6.65
CA ILE A 81 8.39 -18.74 7.81
C ILE A 81 8.05 -19.68 8.97
N THR A 82 9.06 -20.12 9.70
CA THR A 82 8.86 -20.82 10.95
C THR A 82 8.67 -19.79 12.06
N SER A 83 7.53 -19.84 12.73
CA SER A 83 7.30 -18.99 13.91
C SER A 83 8.25 -19.39 15.03
N TYR A 84 9.00 -18.42 15.56
CA TYR A 84 9.98 -18.66 16.62
C TYR A 84 9.34 -19.26 17.89
N SER A 85 8.14 -18.78 18.25
CA SER A 85 7.46 -19.18 19.48
C SER A 85 6.64 -20.47 19.39
N LYS A 86 6.19 -20.86 18.19
CA LYS A 86 5.20 -21.96 18.03
C LYS A 86 5.67 -23.11 17.14
N LYS A 87 6.90 -23.10 16.62
CA LYS A 87 7.42 -24.09 15.64
C LYS A 87 6.47 -24.35 14.45
N ILE A 88 5.57 -23.40 14.16
CA ILE A 88 4.56 -23.51 13.10
C ILE A 88 5.11 -22.84 11.83
N VAL A 89 5.04 -23.55 10.73
CA VAL A 89 5.36 -22.99 9.40
C VAL A 89 4.19 -22.13 8.92
N ILE A 90 4.46 -20.85 8.72
CA ILE A 90 3.47 -19.88 8.26
C ILE A 90 3.76 -19.52 6.81
N GLY A 91 2.85 -19.89 5.91
CA GLY A 91 2.93 -19.43 4.51
C GLY A 91 2.48 -17.98 4.38
N PHE A 92 3.24 -17.16 3.67
CA PHE A 92 2.87 -15.78 3.34
C PHE A 92 3.36 -15.38 1.95
N LYS A 93 2.83 -14.29 1.41
CA LYS A 93 3.26 -13.70 0.13
C LYS A 93 3.79 -12.29 0.30
N ILE A 94 3.15 -11.48 1.11
CA ILE A 94 3.51 -10.07 1.30
C ILE A 94 3.85 -9.83 2.75
N GLY A 95 4.97 -9.19 3.00
CA GLY A 95 5.30 -8.58 4.28
C GLY A 95 4.57 -7.24 4.41
N PHE A 96 3.91 -7.03 5.54
CA PHE A 96 3.25 -5.77 5.86
C PHE A 96 3.79 -5.20 7.15
N TYR A 97 4.25 -3.97 7.09
CA TYR A 97 4.99 -3.30 8.15
C TYR A 97 4.35 -1.97 8.46
N THR A 98 4.34 -1.65 9.73
CA THR A 98 3.88 -0.36 10.22
C THR A 98 5.01 0.31 10.98
N PHE A 99 5.33 1.55 10.63
CA PHE A 99 6.37 2.34 11.27
C PHE A 99 5.76 3.56 11.95
N THR A 100 6.12 3.78 13.21
CA THR A 100 5.62 4.88 14.03
C THR A 100 6.76 5.66 14.66
N LEU A 101 6.47 6.86 15.12
CA LEU A 101 7.37 7.62 15.98
C LEU A 101 7.05 7.29 17.43
N PRO A 102 8.04 6.95 18.26
CA PRO A 102 7.82 6.54 19.64
C PRO A 102 7.54 7.71 20.59
N SER A 103 7.83 8.94 20.16
CA SER A 103 7.60 10.17 20.93
C SER A 103 6.82 11.17 20.09
N LYS A 104 6.36 12.28 20.70
CA LYS A 104 5.65 13.36 19.99
C LYS A 104 6.47 13.84 18.80
N GLN A 105 5.80 13.99 17.66
CA GLN A 105 6.43 14.49 16.44
C GLN A 105 6.82 15.97 16.60
N MET A 106 8.08 16.28 16.27
CA MET A 106 8.68 17.61 16.39
C MET A 106 9.20 18.15 15.06
N HIS A 107 9.04 17.42 13.97
CA HIS A 107 9.47 17.78 12.62
C HIS A 107 8.29 17.65 11.66
N THR A 108 8.37 18.30 10.50
CA THR A 108 7.33 18.15 9.49
C THR A 108 7.27 16.70 8.99
N SER A 109 6.09 16.25 8.60
CA SER A 109 5.95 14.93 7.97
C SER A 109 6.77 14.79 6.69
N LYS A 110 7.02 15.91 6.01
CA LYS A 110 7.90 15.97 4.84
C LYS A 110 9.35 15.67 5.23
N ASP A 111 9.84 16.25 6.33
CA ASP A 111 11.21 16.01 6.81
C ASP A 111 11.39 14.56 7.26
N ILE A 112 10.44 14.03 8.02
CA ILE A 112 10.47 12.62 8.45
C ILE A 112 10.43 11.68 7.24
N THR A 113 9.60 11.99 6.24
CA THR A 113 9.53 11.18 5.02
C THR A 113 10.86 11.24 4.26
N SER A 114 11.43 12.44 4.08
CA SER A 114 12.64 12.63 3.27
C SER A 114 13.89 12.10 3.97
N GLN A 115 14.08 12.41 5.26
CA GLN A 115 15.30 12.11 6.00
C GLN A 115 15.27 10.72 6.65
N CYS A 116 14.08 10.24 7.07
CA CYS A 116 13.99 8.96 7.76
C CYS A 116 13.40 7.86 6.88
N PHE A 117 12.18 8.03 6.38
CA PHE A 117 11.50 6.94 5.69
C PHE A 117 12.14 6.59 4.33
N ASN A 118 12.59 7.59 3.57
CA ASN A 118 13.33 7.34 2.32
C ASN A 118 14.68 6.67 2.57
N GLN A 119 15.37 7.00 3.67
CA GLN A 119 16.58 6.31 4.07
C GLN A 119 16.29 4.85 4.42
N LEU A 120 15.24 4.59 5.19
CA LEU A 120 14.79 3.22 5.48
C LEU A 120 14.55 2.42 4.19
N LEU A 121 13.77 2.96 3.26
CA LEU A 121 13.49 2.30 1.97
C LEU A 121 14.78 2.01 1.17
N THR A 122 15.74 2.93 1.23
CA THR A 122 17.04 2.75 0.56
C THR A 122 17.82 1.61 1.20
N GLU A 123 17.93 1.59 2.52
CA GLU A 123 18.63 0.52 3.23
C GLU A 123 17.96 -0.84 3.04
N LEU A 124 16.63 -0.90 3.08
CA LEU A 124 15.92 -2.15 2.83
C LEU A 124 16.19 -2.68 1.42
N ARG A 125 16.18 -1.82 0.40
CA ARG A 125 16.49 -2.24 -0.98
C ARG A 125 17.91 -2.79 -1.12
N THR A 126 18.89 -2.09 -0.54
CA THR A 126 20.29 -2.47 -0.68
C THR A 126 20.67 -3.70 0.15
N ARG A 127 20.09 -3.85 1.35
CA ARG A 127 20.47 -4.90 2.30
C ARG A 127 19.65 -6.18 2.22
N THR A 128 18.44 -6.13 1.66
CA THR A 128 17.51 -7.27 1.69
C THR A 128 17.06 -7.75 0.32
N GLY A 129 17.45 -7.04 -0.75
CA GLY A 129 16.99 -7.35 -2.09
C GLY A 129 15.51 -7.05 -2.35
N MET A 130 14.88 -6.21 -1.53
CA MET A 130 13.51 -5.73 -1.74
C MET A 130 13.39 -5.02 -3.10
N LYS A 131 12.59 -5.56 -4.02
CA LYS A 131 12.39 -5.01 -5.37
C LYS A 131 11.07 -4.27 -5.48
N ASN A 132 10.00 -4.89 -4.99
CA ASN A 132 8.65 -4.37 -5.13
C ASN A 132 8.08 -4.00 -3.77
N TYR A 133 7.63 -2.76 -3.67
CA TYR A 133 7.02 -2.24 -2.45
C TYR A 133 6.00 -1.15 -2.76
N LEU A 134 5.09 -0.95 -1.83
CA LEU A 134 4.14 0.14 -1.81
C LEU A 134 4.01 0.64 -0.38
N TRP A 135 3.97 1.97 -0.21
CA TRP A 135 3.77 2.56 1.10
C TRP A 135 2.68 3.64 1.07
N LYS A 136 2.10 3.88 2.25
CA LYS A 136 1.15 4.96 2.53
C LYS A 136 1.50 5.60 3.85
N LEU A 137 1.36 6.92 3.91
CA LEU A 137 1.41 7.74 5.12
C LEU A 137 0.00 7.99 5.63
N GLU A 138 -0.18 7.88 6.93
CA GLU A 138 -1.37 8.29 7.68
C GLU A 138 -0.96 9.10 8.90
N TYR A 139 -1.93 9.81 9.51
CA TYR A 139 -1.74 10.42 10.82
C TYR A 139 -2.42 9.57 11.88
N GLN A 140 -1.74 9.40 13.01
CA GLN A 140 -2.32 8.80 14.20
C GLN A 140 -3.21 9.80 14.94
N LYS A 141 -4.02 9.34 15.88
CA LYS A 141 -4.86 10.21 16.72
C LYS A 141 -4.07 11.28 17.49
N ASN A 142 -2.82 10.97 17.84
CA ASN A 142 -1.91 11.90 18.51
C ASN A 142 -1.21 12.88 17.55
N GLY A 143 -1.51 12.84 16.25
CA GLY A 143 -0.91 13.69 15.24
C GLY A 143 0.42 13.19 14.65
N ASN A 144 0.99 12.12 15.16
CA ASN A 144 2.24 11.57 14.62
C ASN A 144 2.00 10.92 13.26
N VAL A 145 3.01 11.00 12.37
CA VAL A 145 3.00 10.25 11.12
C VAL A 145 3.14 8.74 11.38
N HIS A 146 2.48 8.00 10.52
CA HIS A 146 2.40 6.55 10.57
C HIS A 146 2.55 6.02 9.15
N TYR A 147 3.57 5.18 8.90
CA TYR A 147 3.81 4.62 7.59
C TYR A 147 3.40 3.16 7.54
N HIS A 148 2.61 2.82 6.54
CA HIS A 148 2.33 1.43 6.17
C HIS A 148 3.16 1.07 4.95
N LEU A 149 3.91 -0.03 5.02
CA LEU A 149 4.75 -0.55 3.95
C LEU A 149 4.35 -1.98 3.63
N ALA A 150 4.00 -2.24 2.39
CA ALA A 150 3.81 -3.59 1.85
C ALA A 150 4.97 -3.95 0.93
N THR A 151 5.55 -5.15 1.06
CA THR A 151 6.72 -5.59 0.29
C THR A 151 6.57 -7.01 -0.23
N ASP A 152 7.32 -7.34 -1.29
CA ASP A 152 7.41 -8.68 -1.86
C ASP A 152 8.32 -9.64 -1.07
N ILE A 153 8.90 -9.19 0.03
CA ILE A 153 9.78 -9.98 0.89
C ILE A 153 9.32 -9.92 2.35
N TYR A 154 9.75 -10.90 3.11
CA TYR A 154 9.68 -10.83 4.58
C TYR A 154 10.93 -10.15 5.13
N LEU A 155 10.71 -9.28 6.09
CA LEU A 155 11.75 -8.60 6.84
C LEU A 155 11.58 -8.98 8.32
N ASP A 156 12.66 -9.43 8.92
CA ASP A 156 12.67 -9.77 10.35
C ASP A 156 12.34 -8.55 11.22
N PHE A 157 11.55 -8.78 12.26
CA PHE A 157 11.07 -7.72 13.15
C PHE A 157 12.22 -6.97 13.83
N PHE A 158 13.16 -7.69 14.41
CA PHE A 158 14.27 -7.07 15.14
C PHE A 158 15.21 -6.31 14.22
N PHE A 159 15.44 -6.88 13.03
CA PHE A 159 16.25 -6.24 12.00
C PHE A 159 15.66 -4.90 11.55
N ILE A 160 14.39 -4.86 11.17
CA ILE A 160 13.78 -3.61 10.68
C ILE A 160 13.56 -2.60 11.82
N LYS A 161 13.25 -3.07 13.04
CA LYS A 161 13.11 -2.22 14.21
C LYS A 161 14.43 -1.52 14.55
N SER A 162 15.54 -2.25 14.52
CA SER A 162 16.87 -1.68 14.78
C SER A 162 17.24 -0.60 13.74
N ILE A 163 16.98 -0.87 12.46
CA ILE A 163 17.21 0.13 11.40
C ILE A 163 16.33 1.36 11.60
N TRP A 164 15.03 1.17 11.82
CA TRP A 164 14.10 2.29 11.97
C TRP A 164 14.44 3.13 13.19
N ASN A 165 14.64 2.52 14.37
CA ASN A 165 15.00 3.23 15.59
C ASN A 165 16.30 4.03 15.42
N ARG A 166 17.32 3.45 14.80
CA ARG A 166 18.58 4.14 14.51
C ARG A 166 18.37 5.35 13.61
N ILE A 167 17.53 5.21 12.58
CA ILE A 167 17.29 6.30 11.62
C ILE A 167 16.51 7.44 12.28
N ILE A 168 15.41 7.16 12.97
CA ILE A 168 14.60 8.20 13.62
C ILE A 168 15.31 8.84 14.81
N ASN A 169 16.29 8.13 15.39
CA ASN A 169 17.08 8.70 16.49
C ASN A 169 18.06 9.78 16.04
N LYS A 170 18.36 9.90 14.75
CA LYS A 170 19.09 11.07 14.21
C LYS A 170 18.33 12.38 14.45
N LEU A 171 16.99 12.30 14.58
CA LEU A 171 16.10 13.39 14.95
C LEU A 171 15.71 13.36 16.45
N GLY A 172 16.35 12.51 17.24
CA GLY A 172 16.18 12.43 18.70
C GLY A 172 14.90 11.75 19.17
N TYR A 173 14.18 11.00 18.30
CA TYR A 173 12.90 10.40 18.68
C TYR A 173 13.03 9.26 19.70
N VAL A 174 14.07 8.44 19.62
CA VAL A 174 14.30 7.34 20.56
C VAL A 174 14.81 7.87 21.89
N ASP A 175 15.72 8.85 21.87
CA ASP A 175 16.25 9.46 23.09
C ASP A 175 15.14 10.14 23.88
N ARG A 176 14.27 10.94 23.23
CA ARG A 176 13.09 11.54 23.88
C ARG A 176 12.11 10.50 24.45
N TYR A 177 11.97 9.34 23.79
CA TYR A 177 11.18 8.25 24.33
C TYR A 177 11.81 7.75 25.63
N LYS A 178 13.12 7.49 25.66
CA LYS A 178 13.85 7.02 26.84
C LYS A 178 13.81 8.04 27.98
N GLU A 179 13.99 9.32 27.65
CA GLU A 179 13.89 10.43 28.62
C GLU A 179 12.48 10.54 29.22
N LYS A 180 11.41 10.43 28.41
CA LYS A 180 10.03 10.41 28.93
C LYS A 180 9.88 9.36 30.04
N PHE A 181 10.32 8.15 29.77
CA PHE A 181 10.18 7.05 30.73
C PHE A 181 11.15 7.18 31.92
N ALA A 182 12.36 7.69 31.72
CA ALA A 182 13.29 7.96 32.81
C ALA A 182 12.70 8.95 33.83
N ASN A 183 12.00 9.98 33.34
CA ASN A 183 11.41 11.04 34.16
C ASN A 183 9.97 10.75 34.60
N MET A 184 9.34 9.64 34.14
CA MET A 184 7.96 9.30 34.41
C MET A 184 7.76 8.91 35.88
N THR A 185 6.68 9.42 36.49
CA THR A 185 6.25 9.00 37.83
C THR A 185 5.46 7.69 37.77
N LEU A 186 5.33 7.00 38.89
CA LEU A 186 4.49 5.80 38.98
C LEU A 186 3.01 6.11 38.61
N THR A 187 2.54 7.27 39.04
CA THR A 187 1.16 7.71 38.77
C THR A 187 0.93 7.87 37.26
N ASP A 188 1.88 8.52 36.55
CA ASP A 188 1.80 8.70 35.10
C ASP A 188 1.89 7.35 34.38
N PHE A 189 2.75 6.44 34.89
CA PHE A 189 2.91 5.11 34.31
C PHE A 189 1.63 4.28 34.45
N ILE A 190 0.99 4.33 35.62
CA ILE A 190 -0.31 3.66 35.84
C ILE A 190 -1.36 4.22 34.87
N ALA A 191 -1.44 5.54 34.69
CA ALA A 191 -2.38 6.17 33.77
C ALA A 191 -2.14 5.76 32.30
N ASP A 192 -0.89 5.64 31.85
CA ASP A 192 -0.55 5.15 30.51
C ASP A 192 -0.96 3.66 30.30
N TYR A 193 -1.08 2.86 31.37
CA TYR A 193 -1.46 1.44 31.34
C TYR A 193 -2.89 1.13 31.80
N ASP A 194 -3.70 2.14 32.12
CA ASP A 194 -5.07 1.99 32.63
C ASP A 194 -6.02 1.21 31.68
N HIS A 195 -5.61 1.02 30.42
CA HIS A 195 -6.35 0.25 29.41
C HIS A 195 -5.78 -1.15 29.15
N ALA A 196 -4.78 -1.58 29.92
CA ALA A 196 -4.21 -2.92 29.78
C ALA A 196 -4.91 -3.87 30.75
N ASP A 197 -5.19 -5.12 30.31
CA ASP A 197 -5.68 -6.20 31.16
C ASP A 197 -4.58 -6.68 32.15
N LEU A 198 -4.03 -5.75 32.92
CA LEU A 198 -2.95 -6.00 33.89
C LEU A 198 -3.41 -5.62 35.30
N SER A 199 -2.99 -6.40 36.27
CA SER A 199 -3.19 -6.03 37.66
C SER A 199 -2.33 -4.82 38.06
N LYS A 200 -2.75 -4.07 39.09
CA LYS A 200 -1.94 -2.96 39.61
C LYS A 200 -0.53 -3.40 40.00
N ASP A 201 -0.40 -4.58 40.62
CA ASP A 201 0.88 -5.13 41.02
C ASP A 201 1.79 -5.43 39.82
N ASP A 202 1.25 -5.98 38.74
CA ASP A 202 2.01 -6.19 37.50
C ASP A 202 2.48 -4.87 36.88
N ILE A 203 1.66 -3.81 36.97
CA ILE A 203 2.03 -2.46 36.48
C ILE A 203 3.19 -1.91 37.35
N ILE A 204 3.11 -2.03 38.66
CA ILE A 204 4.19 -1.60 39.59
C ILE A 204 5.47 -2.36 39.32
N LEU A 205 5.40 -3.68 39.14
CA LEU A 205 6.57 -4.49 38.79
C LEU A 205 7.22 -4.04 37.48
N LYS A 206 6.42 -3.78 36.45
CA LYS A 206 6.90 -3.25 35.17
C LYS A 206 7.53 -1.87 35.32
N PHE A 207 6.96 -0.99 36.14
CA PHE A 207 7.53 0.32 36.43
C PHE A 207 8.89 0.20 37.10
N ASN A 208 9.02 -0.64 38.11
CA ASN A 208 10.28 -0.86 38.82
C ASN A 208 11.35 -1.47 37.92
N ASP A 209 10.97 -2.46 37.07
CA ASP A 209 11.87 -3.05 36.08
C ASP A 209 12.36 -1.98 35.09
N MET A 210 11.44 -1.14 34.57
CA MET A 210 11.79 -0.03 33.68
C MET A 210 12.74 0.99 34.37
N LYS A 211 12.54 1.29 35.64
CA LYS A 211 13.44 2.20 36.39
C LYS A 211 14.84 1.61 36.60
N ILE A 212 14.94 0.31 36.77
CA ILE A 212 16.22 -0.40 36.97
C ILE A 212 16.94 -0.62 35.65
N ASN A 213 16.22 -1.13 34.63
CA ASN A 213 16.78 -1.60 33.37
C ASN A 213 16.64 -0.58 32.20
N GLY A 214 15.97 0.53 32.46
CA GLY A 214 15.63 1.53 31.44
C GLY A 214 14.42 1.14 30.62
N ALA A 215 13.89 2.09 29.85
CA ALA A 215 12.68 1.91 29.03
C ALA A 215 12.83 0.94 27.83
N GLY A 216 14.04 0.42 27.62
CA GLY A 216 14.34 -0.45 26.49
C GLY A 216 14.15 0.23 25.11
N GLU A 217 14.07 -0.58 24.08
CA GLU A 217 13.84 -0.10 22.72
C GLU A 217 12.34 0.16 22.46
N PRO A 218 11.97 1.34 21.91
CA PRO A 218 10.57 1.70 21.72
C PRO A 218 9.84 0.76 20.76
N PRO A 219 8.52 0.53 20.94
CA PRO A 219 7.69 -0.28 20.05
C PRO A 219 7.31 0.50 18.76
N SER A 220 8.31 0.90 18.00
CA SER A 220 8.16 1.78 16.82
C SER A 220 7.81 1.04 15.53
N VAL A 221 7.81 -0.28 15.53
CA VAL A 221 7.54 -1.12 14.36
C VAL A 221 6.54 -2.23 14.70
N ASN A 222 5.62 -2.49 13.79
CA ASN A 222 4.75 -3.67 13.83
C ASN A 222 4.91 -4.45 12.52
N VAL A 223 4.93 -5.78 12.60
CA VAL A 223 5.12 -6.68 11.45
C VAL A 223 3.97 -7.65 11.34
N GLN A 224 3.39 -7.74 10.15
CA GLN A 224 2.30 -8.66 9.85
C GLN A 224 2.58 -9.38 8.53
N GLY A 225 2.34 -10.68 8.50
CA GLY A 225 2.40 -11.49 7.27
C GLY A 225 1.02 -11.58 6.63
N VAL A 226 0.92 -11.25 5.36
CA VAL A 226 -0.33 -11.39 4.60
C VAL A 226 -0.34 -12.71 3.84
N ARG A 227 -1.26 -13.60 4.21
CA ARG A 227 -1.33 -14.98 3.75
C ARG A 227 -2.18 -15.18 2.50
N SER A 228 -3.22 -14.39 2.31
CA SER A 228 -4.17 -14.54 1.20
C SER A 228 -4.55 -13.20 0.60
N PHE A 229 -4.97 -13.22 -0.68
CA PHE A 229 -5.43 -12.01 -1.37
C PHE A 229 -6.67 -11.40 -0.70
N ASN A 230 -7.59 -12.21 -0.20
CA ASN A 230 -8.78 -11.71 0.49
C ASN A 230 -8.40 -10.94 1.76
N ASN A 231 -7.40 -11.43 2.51
CA ASN A 231 -6.87 -10.73 3.68
C ASN A 231 -6.19 -9.42 3.28
N ILE A 232 -5.47 -9.39 2.15
CA ILE A 232 -4.89 -8.16 1.61
C ILE A 232 -5.97 -7.17 1.24
N SER A 233 -7.00 -7.61 0.49
CA SER A 233 -8.07 -6.72 0.06
C SER A 233 -8.82 -6.12 1.24
N ALA A 234 -9.11 -6.92 2.28
CA ALA A 234 -9.73 -6.45 3.51
C ALA A 234 -8.80 -5.51 4.30
N TYR A 235 -7.51 -5.86 4.38
CA TYR A 235 -6.51 -5.07 5.08
C TYR A 235 -6.26 -3.74 4.38
N ILE A 236 -6.18 -3.75 3.04
CA ILE A 236 -6.05 -2.56 2.22
C ILE A 236 -7.30 -1.70 2.33
N ALA A 237 -8.48 -2.30 2.26
CA ALA A 237 -9.72 -1.58 2.50
C ALA A 237 -9.69 -0.90 3.87
N LYS A 238 -9.15 -1.55 4.89
CA LYS A 238 -9.05 -0.99 6.24
C LYS A 238 -8.01 0.15 6.36
N TYR A 239 -6.81 -0.02 5.80
CA TYR A 239 -5.69 0.90 6.03
C TYR A 239 -5.40 1.83 4.86
N PHE A 240 -5.72 1.45 3.63
CA PHE A 240 -5.42 2.26 2.45
C PHE A 240 -6.64 2.94 1.84
N SER A 241 -7.86 2.49 2.15
CA SER A 241 -9.09 3.13 1.68
C SER A 241 -9.80 3.97 2.73
N LYS A 242 -9.36 3.93 4.00
CA LYS A 242 -9.82 4.92 4.96
C LYS A 242 -9.42 6.30 4.44
N SER A 243 -10.42 7.16 4.21
CA SER A 243 -10.24 8.59 4.34
C SER A 243 -9.53 8.84 5.68
N ALA A 244 -8.70 9.86 5.75
CA ALA A 244 -8.09 10.26 7.01
C ALA A 244 -9.17 10.22 8.10
N ASP A 245 -8.83 9.68 9.27
CA ASP A 245 -9.76 9.70 10.40
C ASP A 245 -10.19 11.18 10.60
N PRO A 246 -11.48 11.51 10.49
CA PRO A 246 -11.93 12.89 10.65
C PRO A 246 -11.49 13.51 12.00
N ASN A 247 -11.20 12.64 12.98
CA ASN A 247 -10.70 13.02 14.30
C ASN A 247 -9.17 12.95 14.42
N ALA A 248 -8.44 12.53 13.37
CA ALA A 248 -6.98 12.55 13.38
C ALA A 248 -6.51 14.01 13.40
N LYS A 249 -5.93 14.42 14.51
CA LYS A 249 -5.28 15.73 14.62
C LYS A 249 -4.07 15.73 13.67
N ARG A 250 -3.97 16.77 12.83
CA ARG A 250 -2.74 17.03 12.09
C ARG A 250 -1.66 17.46 13.06
N ASN A 251 -0.43 17.14 12.69
CA ASN A 251 0.69 17.68 13.43
C ASN A 251 0.76 19.21 13.26
N GLU A 252 1.07 19.91 14.32
CA GLU A 252 1.20 21.39 14.32
C GLU A 252 2.28 21.91 13.35
N TYR A 253 3.28 21.08 13.03
CA TYR A 253 4.36 21.41 12.08
C TYR A 253 3.96 21.21 10.62
N ASP A 254 2.84 20.52 10.34
CA ASP A 254 2.39 20.20 8.99
C ASP A 254 1.42 21.25 8.46
N THR A 255 1.91 22.47 8.32
CA THR A 255 1.17 23.54 7.65
C THR A 255 1.29 23.41 6.12
N PRO A 256 0.36 23.97 5.32
CA PRO A 256 0.46 23.99 3.87
C PRO A 256 1.78 24.59 3.36
N GLU A 257 2.31 25.56 4.07
CA GLU A 257 3.56 26.26 3.74
C GLU A 257 4.77 25.35 3.96
N ASN A 258 4.78 24.58 5.06
CA ASN A 258 5.91 23.72 5.44
C ASN A 258 5.93 22.41 4.66
N CYS A 259 4.78 21.78 4.43
CA CYS A 259 4.70 20.47 3.77
C CYS A 259 4.55 20.54 2.26
N GLY A 260 3.99 21.63 1.73
CA GLY A 260 3.75 21.78 0.30
C GLY A 260 2.98 20.58 -0.29
N ARG A 261 3.45 20.09 -1.45
CA ARG A 261 2.87 18.89 -2.11
C ARG A 261 3.56 17.63 -1.64
N MET A 262 3.30 17.20 -0.41
CA MET A 262 3.82 15.95 0.11
C MET A 262 3.06 14.75 -0.52
N ARG A 263 3.80 13.67 -0.82
CA ARG A 263 3.19 12.41 -1.28
C ARG A 263 2.68 11.62 -0.09
N LEU A 264 1.40 11.24 -0.13
CA LEU A 264 0.79 10.39 0.89
C LEU A 264 0.99 8.89 0.61
N TRP A 265 1.41 8.54 -0.59
CA TRP A 265 1.70 7.17 -0.98
C TRP A 265 2.65 7.11 -2.18
N PHE A 266 3.33 6.00 -2.30
CA PHE A 266 4.18 5.71 -3.45
C PHE A 266 4.40 4.21 -3.60
N CYS A 267 4.80 3.76 -4.79
CA CYS A 267 5.24 2.39 -5.03
C CYS A 267 6.56 2.36 -5.83
N SER A 268 7.25 1.23 -5.79
CA SER A 268 8.46 1.01 -6.58
C SER A 268 8.21 1.27 -8.07
N LEU A 269 9.25 1.67 -8.81
CA LEU A 269 9.15 1.93 -10.24
C LEU A 269 8.66 0.70 -11.01
N SER A 270 9.09 -0.51 -10.62
CA SER A 270 8.62 -1.77 -11.17
C SER A 270 7.10 -1.94 -11.05
N LEU A 271 6.54 -1.69 -9.85
CA LEU A 271 5.09 -1.70 -9.67
C LEU A 271 4.40 -0.54 -10.38
N SER A 272 5.03 0.63 -10.43
CA SER A 272 4.46 1.79 -11.13
C SER A 272 4.29 1.50 -12.62
N ALA A 273 5.22 0.78 -13.23
CA ALA A 273 5.17 0.38 -14.64
C ALA A 273 4.10 -0.68 -14.94
N CYS A 274 3.63 -1.43 -13.94
CA CYS A 274 2.60 -2.45 -14.16
C CYS A 274 1.25 -1.81 -14.42
N HIS A 275 0.67 -2.12 -15.55
CA HIS A 275 -0.67 -1.68 -15.96
C HIS A 275 -1.51 -2.89 -16.36
N GLY A 276 -2.84 -2.81 -16.19
CA GLY A 276 -3.74 -3.79 -16.77
C GLY A 276 -3.72 -3.71 -18.30
N VAL A 277 -3.88 -4.85 -18.97
CA VAL A 277 -4.07 -4.90 -20.41
C VAL A 277 -5.45 -4.37 -20.74
N THR A 278 -5.53 -3.47 -21.70
CA THR A 278 -6.80 -2.99 -22.24
C THR A 278 -6.91 -3.47 -23.68
N MET A 279 -7.99 -4.14 -24.01
CA MET A 279 -8.27 -4.73 -25.32
C MET A 279 -9.62 -4.24 -25.82
N PHE A 280 -9.75 -4.08 -27.14
CA PHE A 280 -11.02 -3.89 -27.81
C PHE A 280 -11.64 -5.26 -28.14
N HIS A 281 -12.96 -5.29 -28.14
CA HIS A 281 -13.72 -6.51 -28.32
C HIS A 281 -13.72 -6.97 -29.77
N ASP A 282 -13.00 -8.06 -30.10
CA ASP A 282 -13.23 -8.80 -31.34
C ASP A 282 -13.18 -10.34 -31.19
N ARG A 283 -12.41 -10.87 -30.27
CA ARG A 283 -12.27 -12.32 -30.04
C ARG A 283 -12.34 -12.70 -28.54
N THR A 284 -12.56 -11.73 -27.70
CA THR A 284 -12.34 -11.90 -26.24
C THR A 284 -13.59 -12.35 -25.52
N THR A 285 -14.76 -12.29 -26.16
CA THR A 285 -16.02 -12.77 -25.55
C THR A 285 -15.99 -14.29 -25.41
N ASP A 286 -15.50 -14.98 -26.42
CA ASP A 286 -15.40 -16.44 -26.42
C ASP A 286 -14.40 -16.87 -25.34
N PHE A 287 -13.27 -16.19 -25.25
CA PHE A 287 -12.27 -16.42 -24.22
C PHE A 287 -12.82 -16.19 -22.80
N ILE A 288 -13.65 -15.18 -22.59
CA ILE A 288 -14.22 -14.87 -21.27
C ILE A 288 -15.33 -15.87 -20.93
N ASN A 289 -16.12 -16.27 -21.92
CA ASN A 289 -17.17 -17.27 -21.74
C ASN A 289 -16.57 -18.64 -21.42
N ASP A 290 -15.53 -19.05 -22.11
CA ASP A 290 -14.77 -20.26 -21.81
C ASP A 290 -14.18 -20.19 -20.39
N PHE A 291 -13.71 -19.01 -19.99
CA PHE A 291 -13.15 -18.78 -18.67
C PHE A 291 -14.18 -18.90 -17.54
N ILE A 292 -15.36 -18.35 -17.73
CA ILE A 292 -16.45 -18.37 -16.72
C ILE A 292 -17.00 -19.78 -16.55
N ILE A 293 -17.03 -20.59 -17.60
CA ILE A 293 -17.65 -21.92 -17.60
C ILE A 293 -16.76 -22.94 -16.85
N PHE A 294 -15.44 -22.80 -16.88
CA PHE A 294 -14.53 -23.85 -16.42
C PHE A 294 -14.05 -23.75 -14.98
N ASP A 295 -14.25 -22.63 -14.28
CA ASP A 295 -13.68 -22.48 -12.94
C ASP A 295 -14.70 -21.98 -11.89
N LYS A 296 -15.12 -22.91 -11.01
CA LYS A 296 -16.04 -22.61 -9.89
C LYS A 296 -15.49 -21.60 -8.87
N SER A 297 -14.21 -21.26 -8.93
CA SER A 297 -13.59 -20.27 -8.03
C SER A 297 -13.79 -18.82 -8.51
N ILE A 298 -14.37 -18.65 -9.68
CA ILE A 298 -14.61 -17.34 -10.31
C ILE A 298 -15.90 -16.74 -9.76
N LYS A 299 -15.85 -15.45 -9.48
CA LYS A 299 -17.02 -14.66 -9.08
C LYS A 299 -17.31 -13.61 -10.13
N VAL A 300 -18.49 -13.64 -10.70
CA VAL A 300 -18.96 -12.67 -11.69
C VAL A 300 -19.96 -11.72 -11.03
N PHE A 301 -19.75 -10.43 -11.23
CA PHE A 301 -20.65 -9.38 -10.79
C PHE A 301 -21.08 -8.55 -11.98
N PHE A 302 -22.36 -8.46 -12.18
CA PHE A 302 -22.97 -7.63 -13.23
C PHE A 302 -23.37 -6.28 -12.60
N HIS A 303 -22.98 -5.21 -13.25
CA HIS A 303 -23.37 -3.84 -12.92
C HIS A 303 -23.94 -3.18 -14.19
N ASP A 304 -24.73 -2.14 -14.05
CA ASP A 304 -25.37 -1.44 -15.18
C ASP A 304 -24.41 -1.04 -16.29
N PHE A 305 -23.17 -0.70 -15.93
CA PHE A 305 -22.17 -0.19 -16.88
C PHE A 305 -20.95 -1.10 -17.06
N CYS A 306 -20.84 -2.18 -16.30
CA CYS A 306 -19.69 -3.08 -16.41
C CYS A 306 -19.96 -4.46 -15.82
N THR A 307 -19.32 -5.47 -16.40
CA THR A 307 -19.21 -6.80 -15.81
C THR A 307 -17.82 -6.94 -15.19
N CYS A 308 -17.78 -7.37 -13.93
CA CYS A 308 -16.53 -7.61 -13.20
C CYS A 308 -16.38 -9.08 -12.87
N ILE A 309 -15.28 -9.67 -13.33
CA ILE A 309 -14.94 -11.08 -13.13
C ILE A 309 -13.75 -11.12 -12.18
N TYR A 310 -13.94 -11.67 -10.98
CA TYR A 310 -12.89 -11.82 -9.99
C TYR A 310 -12.41 -13.25 -9.90
N TYR A 311 -11.12 -13.45 -9.85
CA TYR A 311 -10.48 -14.74 -9.76
C TYR A 311 -9.24 -14.70 -8.87
N ASN A 312 -8.85 -15.88 -8.39
CA ASN A 312 -7.62 -16.04 -7.61
C ASN A 312 -6.59 -16.78 -8.46
N VAL A 313 -5.55 -16.09 -8.91
CA VAL A 313 -4.49 -16.65 -9.78
C VAL A 313 -3.87 -17.92 -9.22
N SER A 314 -3.79 -18.06 -7.89
CA SER A 314 -3.26 -19.29 -7.27
C SER A 314 -4.18 -20.50 -7.35
N LYS A 315 -5.48 -20.26 -7.60
CA LYS A 315 -6.52 -21.31 -7.66
C LYS A 315 -6.99 -21.62 -9.08
N ILE A 316 -6.62 -20.81 -10.05
CA ILE A 316 -7.00 -20.99 -11.45
C ILE A 316 -6.26 -22.20 -12.04
N SER A 317 -6.91 -22.92 -12.93
CA SER A 317 -6.31 -24.02 -13.68
C SER A 317 -5.04 -23.60 -14.41
N ASN A 318 -4.08 -24.52 -14.53
CA ASN A 318 -2.81 -24.23 -15.21
C ASN A 318 -2.99 -23.87 -16.69
N GLY A 319 -4.00 -24.43 -17.35
CA GLY A 319 -4.33 -24.07 -18.73
C GLY A 319 -4.69 -22.59 -18.86
N PHE A 320 -5.52 -22.09 -17.95
CA PHE A 320 -5.88 -20.68 -17.95
C PHE A 320 -4.72 -19.75 -17.61
N LYS A 321 -3.85 -20.14 -16.66
CA LYS A 321 -2.60 -19.38 -16.40
C LYS A 321 -1.77 -19.23 -17.66
N GLY A 322 -1.64 -20.29 -18.44
CA GLY A 322 -0.91 -20.27 -19.72
C GLY A 322 -1.50 -19.25 -20.70
N ILE A 323 -2.83 -19.25 -20.86
CA ILE A 323 -3.52 -18.30 -21.74
C ILE A 323 -3.39 -16.87 -21.20
N PHE A 324 -3.56 -16.64 -19.91
CA PHE A 324 -3.40 -15.36 -19.26
C PHE A 324 -1.98 -14.79 -19.49
N TYR A 325 -0.96 -15.59 -19.29
CA TYR A 325 0.43 -15.19 -19.51
C TYR A 325 0.74 -14.95 -20.99
N LYS A 326 0.16 -15.75 -21.88
CA LYS A 326 0.28 -15.53 -23.33
C LYS A 326 -0.31 -14.19 -23.74
N ILE A 327 -1.51 -13.85 -23.25
CA ILE A 327 -2.13 -12.54 -23.51
C ILE A 327 -1.24 -11.42 -22.99
N LEU A 328 -0.71 -11.52 -21.78
CA LEU A 328 0.19 -10.51 -21.23
C LEU A 328 1.47 -10.36 -22.07
N HIS A 329 2.01 -11.47 -22.56
CA HIS A 329 3.21 -11.50 -23.41
C HIS A 329 2.92 -10.90 -24.80
N ASP A 330 1.85 -11.30 -25.46
CA ASP A 330 1.51 -10.87 -26.82
C ASP A 330 1.22 -9.36 -26.89
N TYR A 331 0.76 -8.76 -25.80
CA TYR A 331 0.56 -7.31 -25.67
C TYR A 331 1.81 -6.57 -25.15
N LYS A 332 3.01 -7.18 -25.23
CA LYS A 332 4.28 -6.56 -24.82
C LYS A 332 4.25 -5.89 -23.44
N ILE A 333 3.49 -6.45 -22.53
CA ILE A 333 3.63 -6.07 -21.15
C ILE A 333 4.94 -6.72 -20.71
N HIS A 334 6.01 -5.94 -20.73
CA HIS A 334 7.28 -6.31 -20.15
C HIS A 334 7.11 -6.42 -18.63
N ILE A 335 6.56 -7.55 -18.23
CA ILE A 335 6.61 -7.96 -16.85
C ILE A 335 8.05 -8.44 -16.69
N ASN A 336 8.90 -7.63 -16.07
CA ASN A 336 10.18 -8.09 -15.59
C ASN A 336 9.92 -9.13 -14.51
N TYR A 337 9.71 -10.37 -14.93
CA TYR A 337 9.77 -11.50 -14.01
C TYR A 337 11.18 -11.53 -13.43
N PRO A 338 11.35 -11.60 -12.12
CA PRO A 338 12.61 -12.07 -11.60
C PRO A 338 12.79 -13.48 -12.17
N CYS A 339 13.80 -13.67 -13.01
CA CYS A 339 14.22 -14.99 -13.42
C CYS A 339 14.36 -15.82 -12.15
N THR A 340 13.54 -16.85 -12.02
CA THR A 340 13.77 -17.93 -11.07
C THR A 340 14.92 -18.73 -11.63
N SER A 341 16.16 -18.36 -11.25
CA SER A 341 17.30 -19.24 -11.25
C SER A 341 17.31 -20.04 -9.98
#